data_67a66916c03ba872003d4d1601898ded
#
_entry.id   67a66916c03ba872003d4d1601898ded
#
_cell.length_a   1.000
_cell.length_b   1.000
_cell.length_c   1.000
_cell.angle_alpha   90.00
_cell.angle_beta   90.00
_cell.angle_gamma   90.00
#
_symmetry.space_group_name_H-M   'P 1'
#
loop_
_entity.id
_entity.type
_entity.pdbx_description
1 polymer ?
#
loop_
_entity_poly.entity_id
_entity_poly.type
_entity_poly.pdbx_seq_one_letter_code
_entity_poly.pdbx_strand_id
1 'polypeptide(L)'
;MRSRYEVANNSYARGLVQMLANDTIGTGPRLQMLSADETFNDAVETAFMRWSDAVRLAPKLRTMRMARCQDGEAFAVLATNPKIRHGVKLDLQLIEADRVSGELRWFEDDTSVDGISYDRWGNPTDYRVLKYHPGDIRYMPGDDAIHIPAEYMIHI
;
A
#
# COMPACT_ATOMS: atom_id res chain seq x y z
N MET A 1 -12.94 2.70 13.41
CA MET A 1 -12.45 2.17 14.70
C MET A 1 -13.17 0.92 15.20
N ARG A 2 -14.47 0.73 15.02
CA ARG A 2 -15.17 -0.52 15.40
C ARG A 2 -14.64 -1.75 14.66
N SER A 3 -14.36 -1.64 13.38
CA SER A 3 -13.86 -2.72 12.54
C SER A 3 -12.54 -3.31 13.05
N ARG A 4 -11.55 -2.46 13.38
CA ARG A 4 -10.27 -2.89 13.97
C ARG A 4 -10.46 -3.61 15.30
N TYR A 5 -11.37 -3.10 16.15
CA TYR A 5 -11.68 -3.73 17.42
C TYR A 5 -12.27 -5.14 17.21
N GLU A 6 -13.23 -5.29 16.28
CA GLU A 6 -13.81 -6.59 15.97
C GLU A 6 -12.78 -7.58 15.41
N VAL A 7 -11.94 -7.14 14.45
CA VAL A 7 -10.88 -8.01 13.90
C VAL A 7 -9.86 -8.42 14.97
N ALA A 8 -9.59 -7.55 15.94
CA ALA A 8 -8.67 -7.86 17.04
C ALA A 8 -9.28 -8.84 18.07
N ASN A 9 -10.57 -8.73 18.37
CA ASN A 9 -11.20 -9.38 19.53
C ASN A 9 -12.20 -10.48 19.15
N ASN A 10 -12.64 -10.55 17.88
CA ASN A 10 -13.62 -11.52 17.39
C ASN A 10 -12.96 -12.43 16.35
N SER A 11 -12.84 -13.73 16.67
CA SER A 11 -12.22 -14.72 15.78
C SER A 11 -12.96 -14.89 14.45
N TYR A 12 -14.28 -14.72 14.41
CA TYR A 12 -15.07 -14.81 13.19
C TYR A 12 -14.76 -13.62 12.27
N ALA A 13 -14.73 -12.39 12.81
CA ALA A 13 -14.39 -11.20 12.03
C ALA A 13 -12.96 -11.30 11.46
N ARG A 14 -12.01 -11.75 12.28
CA ARG A 14 -10.64 -12.02 11.84
C ARG A 14 -10.61 -13.09 10.75
N GLY A 15 -11.33 -14.20 10.94
CA GLY A 15 -11.40 -15.29 9.97
C GLY A 15 -11.97 -14.84 8.63
N LEU A 16 -13.01 -14.01 8.62
CA LEU A 16 -13.60 -13.44 7.40
C LEU A 16 -12.61 -12.57 6.63
N VAL A 17 -11.91 -11.65 7.32
CA VAL A 17 -10.92 -10.76 6.69
C VAL A 17 -9.75 -11.57 6.11
N GLN A 18 -9.25 -12.56 6.85
CA GLN A 18 -8.17 -13.44 6.39
C GLN A 18 -8.59 -14.30 5.21
N MET A 19 -9.78 -14.90 5.26
CA MET A 19 -10.32 -15.70 4.16
C MET A 19 -10.44 -14.87 2.90
N LEU A 20 -11.08 -13.69 3.00
CA LEU A 20 -11.24 -12.79 1.86
C LEU A 20 -9.89 -12.39 1.23
N ALA A 21 -8.88 -12.10 2.05
CA ALA A 21 -7.55 -11.77 1.56
C ALA A 21 -6.86 -12.99 0.91
N ASN A 22 -6.99 -14.17 1.50
CA ASN A 22 -6.42 -15.40 0.96
C ASN A 22 -7.09 -15.82 -0.36
N ASP A 23 -8.42 -15.73 -0.44
CA ASP A 23 -9.17 -16.13 -1.64
C ASP A 23 -8.95 -15.13 -2.80
N THR A 24 -8.79 -13.84 -2.47
CA THR A 24 -8.55 -12.80 -3.49
C THR A 24 -7.13 -12.85 -4.03
N ILE A 25 -6.13 -13.01 -3.17
CA ILE A 25 -4.70 -12.90 -3.54
C ILE A 25 -4.07 -14.26 -3.81
N GLY A 26 -4.47 -15.30 -3.09
CA GLY A 26 -3.93 -16.65 -3.25
C GLY A 26 -2.41 -16.68 -3.13
N THR A 27 -1.76 -17.22 -4.14
CA THR A 27 -0.28 -17.28 -4.27
C THR A 27 0.33 -16.01 -4.86
N GLY A 28 -0.49 -15.01 -5.19
CA GLY A 28 -0.10 -13.77 -5.84
C GLY A 28 -0.38 -13.74 -7.34
N PRO A 29 -0.23 -12.57 -7.97
CA PRO A 29 -0.46 -12.41 -9.39
C PRO A 29 0.58 -13.19 -10.20
N ARG A 30 0.16 -13.73 -11.33
CA ARG A 30 1.02 -14.35 -12.34
C ARG A 30 0.97 -13.52 -13.60
N LEU A 31 2.14 -13.23 -14.15
CA LEU A 31 2.23 -12.61 -15.46
C LEU A 31 2.04 -13.69 -16.53
N GLN A 32 1.25 -13.38 -17.56
CA GLN A 32 1.14 -14.16 -18.77
C GLN A 32 1.41 -13.24 -19.96
N MET A 33 2.51 -13.50 -20.66
CA MET A 33 2.88 -12.75 -21.85
C MET A 33 2.22 -13.39 -23.08
N LEU A 34 1.82 -12.55 -24.04
CA LEU A 34 1.12 -12.96 -25.25
C LEU A 34 1.81 -12.43 -26.52
N SER A 35 3.15 -12.38 -26.53
CA SER A 35 3.88 -12.05 -27.76
C SER A 35 4.06 -13.27 -28.66
N ALA A 36 4.46 -13.05 -29.91
CA ALA A 36 4.73 -14.12 -30.86
C ALA A 36 6.02 -14.92 -30.56
N ASP A 37 6.88 -14.42 -29.68
CA ASP A 37 8.13 -15.08 -29.26
C ASP A 37 7.94 -15.76 -27.91
N GLU A 38 7.76 -17.07 -27.93
CA GLU A 38 7.58 -17.90 -26.72
C GLU A 38 8.80 -17.85 -25.80
N THR A 39 10.02 -17.82 -26.34
CA THR A 39 11.25 -17.76 -25.54
C THR A 39 11.34 -16.44 -24.76
N PHE A 40 10.95 -15.34 -25.41
CA PHE A 40 10.88 -14.05 -24.75
C PHE A 40 9.78 -14.03 -23.66
N ASN A 41 8.60 -14.61 -23.94
CA ASN A 41 7.52 -14.71 -22.98
C ASN A 41 7.97 -15.44 -21.70
N ASP A 42 8.56 -16.61 -21.85
CA ASP A 42 9.05 -17.43 -20.73
C ASP A 42 10.12 -16.69 -19.90
N ALA A 43 11.02 -15.96 -20.57
CA ALA A 43 12.06 -15.18 -19.90
C ALA A 43 11.46 -14.06 -19.04
N VAL A 44 10.48 -13.33 -19.57
CA VAL A 44 9.81 -12.22 -18.85
C VAL A 44 8.96 -12.75 -17.69
N GLU A 45 8.19 -13.81 -17.90
CA GLU A 45 7.37 -14.45 -16.85
C GLU A 45 8.24 -14.99 -15.72
N THR A 46 9.35 -15.63 -16.04
CA THR A 46 10.33 -16.10 -15.06
C THR A 46 10.96 -14.94 -14.28
N ALA A 47 11.31 -13.86 -14.97
CA ALA A 47 11.87 -12.67 -14.32
C ALA A 47 10.85 -12.00 -13.38
N PHE A 48 9.57 -11.92 -13.80
CA PHE A 48 8.49 -11.40 -12.95
C PHE A 48 8.29 -12.27 -11.69
N MET A 49 8.25 -13.58 -11.83
CA MET A 49 8.12 -14.48 -10.67
C MET A 49 9.25 -14.29 -9.68
N ARG A 50 10.52 -14.27 -10.15
CA ARG A 50 11.70 -14.05 -9.30
C ARG A 50 11.67 -12.70 -8.61
N TRP A 51 11.26 -11.63 -9.30
CA TRP A 51 11.07 -10.32 -8.70
C TRP A 51 9.96 -10.35 -7.65
N SER A 52 8.80 -10.90 -7.96
CA SER A 52 7.65 -11.03 -7.06
C SER A 52 8.01 -11.72 -5.74
N ASP A 53 8.80 -12.81 -5.84
CA ASP A 53 9.32 -13.53 -4.67
C ASP A 53 10.31 -12.66 -3.88
N ALA A 54 11.25 -12.01 -4.58
CA ALA A 54 12.28 -11.17 -3.96
C ALA A 54 11.68 -9.99 -3.16
N VAL A 55 10.58 -9.41 -3.64
CA VAL A 55 9.86 -8.32 -2.96
C VAL A 55 8.75 -8.81 -2.02
N ARG A 56 8.49 -10.11 -1.99
CA ARG A 56 7.40 -10.72 -1.23
C ARG A 56 6.03 -10.12 -1.61
N LEU A 57 5.76 -10.04 -2.91
CA LEU A 57 4.59 -9.35 -3.46
C LEU A 57 3.27 -9.92 -2.91
N ALA A 58 3.07 -11.23 -2.95
CA ALA A 58 1.83 -11.87 -2.49
C ALA A 58 1.51 -11.59 -1.00
N PRO A 59 2.44 -11.72 -0.04
CA PRO A 59 2.22 -11.30 1.33
C PRO A 59 1.85 -9.81 1.47
N LYS A 60 2.50 -8.92 0.73
CA LYS A 60 2.19 -7.47 0.75
C LYS A 60 0.79 -7.19 0.26
N LEU A 61 0.39 -7.76 -0.90
CA LEU A 61 -0.96 -7.60 -1.44
C LEU A 61 -2.02 -8.15 -0.49
N ARG A 62 -1.72 -9.27 0.18
CA ARG A 62 -2.61 -9.85 1.19
C ARG A 62 -2.81 -8.91 2.39
N THR A 63 -1.72 -8.29 2.86
CA THR A 63 -1.78 -7.26 3.92
C THR A 63 -2.61 -6.05 3.47
N MET A 64 -2.41 -5.55 2.26
CA MET A 64 -3.22 -4.44 1.72
C MET A 64 -4.70 -4.83 1.62
N ARG A 65 -5.01 -6.05 1.18
CA ARG A 65 -6.40 -6.52 1.10
C ARG A 65 -7.06 -6.59 2.47
N MET A 66 -6.33 -7.03 3.49
CA MET A 66 -6.82 -7.04 4.88
C MET A 66 -7.03 -5.60 5.40
N ALA A 67 -6.06 -4.70 5.16
CA ALA A 67 -6.15 -3.30 5.55
C ALA A 67 -7.39 -2.64 4.93
N ARG A 68 -7.61 -2.82 3.62
CA ARG A 68 -8.80 -2.29 2.95
C ARG A 68 -10.12 -2.78 3.59
N CYS A 69 -10.20 -4.05 4.02
CA CYS A 69 -11.39 -4.57 4.69
C CYS A 69 -11.57 -4.01 6.10
N GLN A 70 -10.47 -3.78 6.80
CA GLN A 70 -10.45 -3.36 8.20
C GLN A 70 -10.56 -1.84 8.35
N ASP A 71 -9.85 -1.10 7.50
CA ASP A 71 -9.67 0.36 7.61
C ASP A 71 -10.46 1.13 6.55
N GLY A 72 -10.93 0.45 5.51
CA GLY A 72 -11.64 1.05 4.38
C GLY A 72 -10.73 1.41 3.22
N GLU A 73 -9.43 1.51 3.45
CA GLU A 73 -8.42 1.90 2.47
C GLU A 73 -7.08 1.23 2.76
N ALA A 74 -6.21 1.19 1.77
CA ALA A 74 -4.84 0.70 1.92
C ALA A 74 -3.88 1.45 1.01
N PHE A 75 -2.68 1.74 1.52
CA PHE A 75 -1.67 2.53 0.83
C PHE A 75 -0.37 1.74 0.64
N ALA A 76 0.26 1.95 -0.52
CA ALA A 76 1.61 1.48 -0.77
C ALA A 76 2.37 2.47 -1.66
N VAL A 77 3.65 2.66 -1.37
CA VAL A 77 4.55 3.50 -2.18
C VAL A 77 5.36 2.62 -3.10
N LEU A 78 5.44 3.01 -4.37
CA LEU A 78 6.39 2.47 -5.34
C LEU A 78 7.77 3.05 -5.03
N ALA A 79 8.67 2.24 -4.47
CA ALA A 79 9.97 2.68 -4.01
C ALA A 79 11.11 1.93 -4.72
N THR A 80 12.24 2.61 -4.91
CA THR A 80 13.47 1.95 -5.35
C THR A 80 14.22 1.42 -4.14
N ASN A 81 14.33 0.09 -4.02
CA ASN A 81 15.03 -0.58 -2.93
C ASN A 81 16.32 -1.26 -3.43
N PRO A 82 17.50 -0.66 -3.22
CA PRO A 82 18.76 -1.20 -3.71
C PRO A 82 19.14 -2.54 -3.07
N LYS A 83 18.55 -2.90 -1.92
CA LYS A 83 18.83 -4.15 -1.20
C LYS A 83 18.14 -5.38 -1.80
N ILE A 84 17.18 -5.19 -2.71
CA ILE A 84 16.54 -6.31 -3.42
C ILE A 84 17.59 -7.07 -4.24
N ARG A 85 17.67 -8.38 -4.04
CA ARG A 85 18.58 -9.27 -4.78
C ARG A 85 17.97 -9.66 -6.14
N HIS A 86 17.64 -8.67 -6.97
CA HIS A 86 17.08 -8.84 -8.31
C HIS A 86 17.54 -7.67 -9.19
N GLY A 87 17.52 -7.81 -10.52
CA GLY A 87 17.85 -6.73 -11.45
C GLY A 87 16.90 -5.55 -11.33
N VAL A 88 15.60 -5.83 -11.20
CA VAL A 88 14.58 -4.81 -10.94
C VAL A 88 14.57 -4.48 -9.45
N LYS A 89 14.76 -3.20 -9.13
CA LYS A 89 14.84 -2.68 -7.75
C LYS A 89 13.51 -2.08 -7.25
N LEU A 90 12.44 -2.21 -8.02
CA LEU A 90 11.11 -1.78 -7.63
C LEU A 90 10.62 -2.58 -6.42
N ASP A 91 10.12 -1.89 -5.43
CA ASP A 91 9.49 -2.44 -4.22
C ASP A 91 8.16 -1.75 -3.93
N LEU A 92 7.28 -2.43 -3.22
CA LEU A 92 6.07 -1.86 -2.62
C LEU A 92 6.32 -1.66 -1.13
N GLN A 93 6.37 -0.41 -0.69
CA GLN A 93 6.44 -0.07 0.72
C GLN A 93 5.03 0.20 1.25
N LEU A 94 4.51 -0.69 2.08
CA LEU A 94 3.17 -0.54 2.65
C LEU A 94 3.16 0.59 3.68
N ILE A 95 2.11 1.39 3.63
CA ILE A 95 1.86 2.50 4.57
C ILE A 95 0.56 2.20 5.32
N GLU A 96 0.59 2.33 6.63
CA GLU A 96 -0.62 2.24 7.46
C GLU A 96 -1.53 3.46 7.21
N ALA A 97 -2.83 3.23 7.11
CA ALA A 97 -3.81 4.30 6.83
C ALA A 97 -3.70 5.47 7.82
N ASP A 98 -3.48 5.19 9.10
CA ASP A 98 -3.33 6.23 10.15
C ASP A 98 -2.11 7.13 9.94
N ARG A 99 -1.16 6.75 9.07
CA ARG A 99 0.01 7.57 8.74
C ARG A 99 -0.26 8.53 7.58
N VAL A 100 -1.28 8.27 6.76
CA VAL A 100 -1.76 9.23 5.77
C VAL A 100 -2.74 10.13 6.51
N SER A 101 -2.31 11.35 6.83
CA SER A 101 -3.07 12.22 7.72
C SER A 101 -2.84 13.69 7.38
N GLY A 102 -3.89 14.46 7.41
CA GLY A 102 -3.85 15.91 7.27
C GLY A 102 -3.03 16.59 8.38
N GLU A 103 -2.78 17.86 8.21
CA GLU A 103 -2.30 18.72 9.28
C GLU A 103 -3.42 18.96 10.31
N LEU A 104 -3.06 19.58 11.43
CA LEU A 104 -4.08 20.09 12.35
C LEU A 104 -5.05 20.98 11.55
N ARG A 105 -6.35 20.80 11.74
CA ARG A 105 -7.46 21.45 10.99
C ARG A 105 -7.31 22.94 10.67
N TRP A 106 -6.42 23.63 11.37
CA TRP A 106 -6.14 25.06 11.22
C TRP A 106 -5.22 25.39 10.04
N PHE A 107 -4.59 24.39 9.44
CA PHE A 107 -3.58 24.55 8.38
C PHE A 107 -3.91 23.72 7.12
N GLU A 108 -5.03 23.00 7.11
CA GLU A 108 -5.47 22.32 5.89
C GLU A 108 -5.95 23.36 4.88
N ASP A 109 -5.40 23.28 3.68
CA ASP A 109 -5.88 24.00 2.51
C ASP A 109 -7.22 23.39 2.04
N ASP A 110 -8.12 24.22 1.48
CA ASP A 110 -9.43 23.78 0.92
C ASP A 110 -9.32 22.64 -0.13
N THR A 111 -8.12 22.40 -0.63
CA THR A 111 -7.81 21.34 -1.63
C THR A 111 -7.29 20.05 -1.01
N SER A 112 -7.10 19.99 0.32
CA SER A 112 -6.57 18.83 1.03
C SER A 112 -7.60 18.22 1.98
N VAL A 113 -7.74 16.89 1.96
CA VAL A 113 -8.63 16.15 2.86
C VAL A 113 -7.87 14.95 3.41
N ASP A 114 -7.80 14.83 4.74
CA ASP A 114 -7.17 13.71 5.45
C ASP A 114 -5.74 13.38 4.97
N GLY A 115 -4.97 14.41 4.60
CA GLY A 115 -3.59 14.28 4.13
C GLY A 115 -3.45 13.94 2.65
N ILE A 116 -4.52 14.03 1.89
CA ILE A 116 -4.52 13.84 0.44
C ILE A 116 -4.85 15.18 -0.22
N SER A 117 -3.95 15.70 -1.03
CA SER A 117 -4.17 16.89 -1.83
C SER A 117 -4.78 16.53 -3.18
N TYR A 118 -5.74 17.33 -3.62
CA TYR A 118 -6.47 17.11 -4.86
C TYR A 118 -6.32 18.27 -5.82
N ASP A 119 -6.39 17.98 -7.11
CA ASP A 119 -6.52 19.01 -8.13
C ASP A 119 -7.98 19.49 -8.24
N ARG A 120 -8.20 20.53 -9.09
CA ARG A 120 -9.54 21.10 -9.34
C ARG A 120 -10.58 20.12 -9.92
N TRP A 121 -10.15 18.96 -10.37
CA TRP A 121 -11.01 17.91 -10.93
C TRP A 121 -11.22 16.75 -9.96
N GLY A 122 -10.62 16.82 -8.75
CA GLY A 122 -10.72 15.78 -7.73
C GLY A 122 -9.73 14.63 -7.90
N ASN A 123 -8.68 14.79 -8.71
CA ASN A 123 -7.63 13.79 -8.79
C ASN A 123 -6.61 14.03 -7.66
N PRO A 124 -6.15 12.97 -6.97
CA PRO A 124 -5.10 13.12 -5.98
C PRO A 124 -3.79 13.53 -6.64
N THR A 125 -3.11 14.50 -6.06
CA THR A 125 -1.83 15.04 -6.54
C THR A 125 -0.67 14.69 -5.61
N ASP A 126 -0.94 14.65 -4.30
CA ASP A 126 0.08 14.42 -3.28
C ASP A 126 -0.52 13.77 -2.03
N TYR A 127 0.29 12.98 -1.34
CA TYR A 127 -0.05 12.31 -0.09
C TYR A 127 0.91 12.74 1.01
N ARG A 128 0.38 13.30 2.08
CA ARG A 128 1.13 13.62 3.29
C ARG A 128 1.20 12.39 4.20
N VAL A 129 2.39 11.84 4.38
CA VAL A 129 2.65 10.63 5.15
C VAL A 129 3.46 10.95 6.39
N LEU A 130 2.91 10.68 7.55
CA LEU A 130 3.60 10.85 8.82
C LEU A 130 4.80 9.92 8.92
N LYS A 131 5.91 10.41 9.47
CA LYS A 131 7.12 9.63 9.72
C LYS A 131 6.87 8.47 10.69
N TYR A 132 6.10 8.72 11.74
CA TYR A 132 5.72 7.73 12.76
C TYR A 132 4.21 7.57 12.79
N HIS A 133 3.75 6.39 13.19
CA HIS A 133 2.34 6.15 13.44
C HIS A 133 1.85 7.04 14.61
N PRO A 134 0.63 7.62 14.57
CA PRO A 134 0.11 8.47 15.65
C PRO A 134 0.06 7.81 17.04
N GLY A 135 0.05 6.48 17.10
CA GLY A 135 0.14 5.71 18.34
C GLY A 135 1.57 5.33 18.78
N ASP A 136 2.61 5.75 18.04
CA ASP A 136 4.00 5.49 18.39
C ASP A 136 4.48 6.51 19.44
N ILE A 137 5.25 6.08 20.42
CA ILE A 137 5.83 6.97 21.47
C ILE A 137 6.72 8.06 20.87
N ARG A 138 7.25 7.86 19.67
CA ARG A 138 8.09 8.83 18.95
C ARG A 138 7.28 9.88 18.17
N TYR A 139 5.96 9.69 18.05
CA TYR A 139 5.12 10.65 17.36
C TYR A 139 4.93 11.93 18.19
N MET A 140 5.20 13.07 17.59
CA MET A 140 4.87 14.38 18.15
C MET A 140 3.93 15.12 17.17
N PRO A 141 2.83 15.71 17.66
CA PRO A 141 1.99 16.57 16.82
C PRO A 141 2.82 17.70 16.21
N GLY A 142 2.80 17.83 14.88
CA GLY A 142 3.64 18.78 14.16
C GLY A 142 4.96 18.22 13.65
N ASP A 143 5.21 16.90 13.84
CA ASP A 143 6.36 16.23 13.24
C ASP A 143 6.36 16.36 11.71
N ASP A 144 7.58 16.38 11.14
CA ASP A 144 7.80 16.39 9.71
C ASP A 144 7.10 15.21 9.04
N ALA A 145 6.21 15.51 8.13
CA ALA A 145 5.61 14.54 7.23
C ALA A 145 6.42 14.48 5.93
N ILE A 146 6.36 13.34 5.28
CA ILE A 146 6.91 13.15 3.93
C ILE A 146 5.77 13.36 2.95
N HIS A 147 5.99 14.18 1.93
CA HIS A 147 5.08 14.38 0.82
C HIS A 147 5.44 13.42 -0.32
N ILE A 148 4.47 12.61 -0.73
CA ILE A 148 4.65 11.59 -1.77
C ILE A 148 3.73 11.92 -2.95
N PRO A 149 4.28 12.23 -4.13
CA PRO A 149 3.48 12.48 -5.32
C PRO A 149 2.57 11.29 -5.64
N ALA A 150 1.35 11.58 -6.10
CA ALA A 150 0.33 10.55 -6.36
C ALA A 150 0.77 9.50 -7.39
N GLU A 151 1.65 9.85 -8.32
CA GLU A 151 2.22 8.92 -9.31
C GLU A 151 3.02 7.74 -8.68
N TYR A 152 3.52 7.91 -7.44
CA TYR A 152 4.23 6.86 -6.71
C TYR A 152 3.37 6.20 -5.64
N MET A 153 2.13 6.63 -5.45
CA MET A 153 1.23 6.09 -4.44
C MET A 153 0.19 5.17 -5.06
N ILE A 154 0.11 3.95 -4.54
CA ILE A 154 -1.02 3.05 -4.76
C ILE A 154 -1.99 3.26 -3.61
N HIS A 155 -3.18 3.74 -3.90
CA HIS A 155 -4.28 3.94 -2.97
C HIS A 155 -5.49 3.13 -3.44
N ILE A 156 -6.02 2.24 -2.61
CA ILE A 156 -7.14 1.33 -2.94
C ILE A 156 -8.18 1.29 -1.82
#